data_fbf035c57f115941789c1da886ea5d34
#
_entry.id   fbf035c57f115941789c1da886ea5d34
#
_cell.length_a   1.000
_cell.length_b   1.000
_cell.length_c   1.000
_cell.angle_alpha   90.00
_cell.angle_beta   90.00
_cell.angle_gamma   90.00
#
_symmetry.space_group_name_H-M   'P 1'
#
loop_
_entity.id
_entity.type
_entity.pdbx_description
1 polymer ?
#
loop_
_entity_poly.entity_id
_entity_poly.type
_entity_poly.pdbx_seq_one_letter_code
_entity_poly.pdbx_strand_id
1 'polypeptide(L)'
;MKVLVFDTETTGLPEKEASIYDKSKWPYIVQLSYILYDLSNNTSLIKNNYIKIDESVIITQESFNIHNISREILDSQGINIVPALKEFNECLNKCDIVVGHNISFDKRLIFVECFRHNIKQYFTQFINNEKIHKPEFCTMKNTTEFCKLERLSKTNQVYNKMPKLSELYALLFPNDPLPKDLHNSLIDVAMTLRCYVKYVYNKDVIDNSNINILF
;
A
#
# COMPACT_ATOMS: atom_id res chain seq x y z
N MET A 1 -5.73 -11.95 -15.35
CA MET A 1 -4.57 -11.19 -14.81
C MET A 1 -4.87 -10.84 -13.35
N LYS A 2 -3.94 -11.18 -12.47
CA LYS A 2 -4.08 -10.96 -11.02
C LYS A 2 -3.26 -9.74 -10.59
N VAL A 3 -3.92 -8.81 -9.94
CA VAL A 3 -3.35 -7.56 -9.42
C VAL A 3 -3.30 -7.66 -7.90
N LEU A 4 -2.13 -7.44 -7.29
CA LEU A 4 -1.99 -7.32 -5.85
C LEU A 4 -1.83 -5.85 -5.49
N VAL A 5 -2.83 -5.29 -4.82
CA VAL A 5 -2.76 -3.94 -4.24
C VAL A 5 -2.50 -4.06 -2.76
N PHE A 6 -1.61 -3.26 -2.20
CA PHE A 6 -1.29 -3.28 -0.78
C PHE A 6 -0.88 -1.90 -0.28
N ASP A 7 -1.07 -1.71 1.02
CA ASP A 7 -0.74 -0.50 1.76
C ASP A 7 -0.43 -0.85 3.21
N THR A 8 0.33 -0.02 3.90
CA THR A 8 0.77 -0.25 5.28
C THR A 8 0.66 1.01 6.13
N GLU A 9 0.13 0.85 7.37
CA GLU A 9 0.30 1.85 8.42
C GLU A 9 1.47 1.47 9.33
N THR A 10 2.12 2.49 9.89
CA THR A 10 3.40 2.28 10.60
C THR A 10 3.50 3.09 11.90
N THR A 11 4.44 2.68 12.75
CA THR A 11 4.74 3.39 14.01
C THR A 11 5.37 4.77 13.81
N GLY A 12 5.81 5.12 12.60
CA GLY A 12 6.50 6.36 12.30
C GLY A 12 7.03 6.40 10.88
N LEU A 13 8.00 7.25 10.62
CA LEU A 13 8.73 7.30 9.35
C LEU A 13 10.15 6.74 9.53
N PRO A 14 10.78 6.19 8.49
CA PRO A 14 12.18 5.79 8.55
C PRO A 14 13.08 7.02 8.74
N GLU A 15 14.23 6.82 9.36
CA GLU A 15 15.26 7.85 9.39
C GLU A 15 15.65 8.27 7.96
N LYS A 16 16.02 9.54 7.82
CA LYS A 16 16.43 10.06 6.51
C LYS A 16 17.59 9.23 5.93
N GLU A 17 17.44 8.84 4.67
CA GLU A 17 18.43 8.03 3.93
C GLU A 17 18.74 6.64 4.54
N ALA A 18 17.84 6.13 5.39
CA ALA A 18 18.02 4.81 5.99
C ALA A 18 18.10 3.71 4.93
N SER A 19 19.15 2.89 5.04
CA SER A 19 19.26 1.66 4.24
C SER A 19 18.20 0.65 4.70
N ILE A 20 17.60 -0.10 3.77
CA ILE A 20 16.69 -1.21 4.10
C ILE A 20 17.36 -2.34 4.90
N TYR A 21 18.69 -2.40 4.91
CA TYR A 21 19.48 -3.36 5.70
C TYR A 21 19.72 -2.88 7.13
N ASP A 22 19.55 -1.60 7.41
CA ASP A 22 19.61 -1.05 8.76
C ASP A 22 18.19 -1.01 9.38
N LYS A 23 17.74 -2.20 9.78
CA LYS A 23 16.38 -2.41 10.29
C LYS A 23 16.04 -1.59 11.54
N SER A 24 17.04 -1.10 12.29
CA SER A 24 16.82 -0.26 13.48
C SER A 24 16.32 1.14 13.14
N LYS A 25 16.59 1.63 11.93
CA LYS A 25 16.19 2.95 11.42
C LYS A 25 14.84 2.98 10.72
N TRP A 26 14.14 1.85 10.72
CA TRP A 26 12.83 1.73 10.08
C TRP A 26 11.73 1.55 11.12
N PRO A 27 10.55 2.14 10.90
CA PRO A 27 9.39 1.92 11.75
C PRO A 27 8.91 0.47 11.63
N TYR A 28 7.97 0.10 12.49
CA TYR A 28 7.27 -1.18 12.44
C TYR A 28 5.93 -1.02 11.76
N ILE A 29 5.50 -2.04 11.03
CA ILE A 29 4.15 -2.09 10.46
C ILE A 29 3.15 -2.34 11.60
N VAL A 30 2.09 -1.52 11.67
CA VAL A 30 0.98 -1.67 12.61
C VAL A 30 -0.32 -2.14 11.93
N GLN A 31 -0.43 -1.92 10.60
CA GLN A 31 -1.51 -2.48 9.79
C GLN A 31 -0.94 -2.87 8.42
N LEU A 32 -1.30 -4.05 7.94
CA LEU A 32 -0.99 -4.55 6.60
C LEU A 32 -2.29 -4.97 5.93
N SER A 33 -2.68 -4.22 4.91
CA SER A 33 -3.87 -4.52 4.12
C SER A 33 -3.50 -4.80 2.67
N TYR A 34 -4.20 -5.74 2.05
CA TYR A 34 -4.02 -6.02 0.64
C TYR A 34 -5.26 -6.65 0.01
N ILE A 35 -5.37 -6.44 -1.30
CA ILE A 35 -6.38 -7.06 -2.15
C ILE A 35 -5.67 -7.76 -3.31
N LEU A 36 -5.83 -9.07 -3.42
CA LEU A 36 -5.49 -9.82 -4.64
C LEU A 36 -6.74 -9.90 -5.51
N TYR A 37 -6.76 -9.17 -6.61
CA TYR A 37 -7.90 -9.05 -7.50
C TYR A 37 -7.63 -9.74 -8.85
N ASP A 38 -8.54 -10.61 -9.28
CA ASP A 38 -8.48 -11.23 -10.60
C ASP A 38 -9.40 -10.50 -11.58
N LEU A 39 -8.78 -9.73 -12.48
CA LEU A 39 -9.47 -8.97 -13.54
C LEU A 39 -10.27 -9.86 -14.50
N SER A 40 -9.92 -11.15 -14.62
CA SER A 40 -10.58 -12.07 -15.57
C SER A 40 -11.91 -12.60 -15.03
N ASN A 41 -11.96 -12.86 -13.72
CA ASN A 41 -13.11 -13.48 -13.06
C ASN A 41 -13.87 -12.53 -12.14
N ASN A 42 -13.42 -11.29 -12.00
CA ASN A 42 -13.97 -10.30 -11.06
C ASN A 42 -14.02 -10.83 -9.62
N THR A 43 -13.00 -11.58 -9.19
CA THR A 43 -12.91 -12.14 -7.83
C THR A 43 -11.81 -11.45 -7.02
N SER A 44 -12.02 -11.35 -5.71
CA SER A 44 -11.07 -10.72 -4.80
C SER A 44 -10.81 -11.58 -3.57
N LEU A 45 -9.54 -11.58 -3.11
CA LEU A 45 -9.16 -11.98 -1.77
C LEU A 45 -8.72 -10.72 -1.04
N ILE A 46 -9.39 -10.41 0.06
CA ILE A 46 -9.18 -9.19 0.85
C ILE A 46 -8.60 -9.58 2.20
N LYS A 47 -7.57 -8.89 2.62
CA LYS A 47 -6.95 -9.04 3.93
C LYS A 47 -6.71 -7.68 4.57
N ASN A 48 -7.01 -7.62 5.86
CA ASN A 48 -6.79 -6.47 6.71
C ASN A 48 -6.28 -6.97 8.07
N ASN A 49 -5.01 -6.78 8.34
CA ASN A 49 -4.36 -7.30 9.54
C ASN A 49 -3.77 -6.16 10.35
N TYR A 50 -4.27 -5.95 11.58
CA TYR A 50 -3.51 -5.24 12.59
C TYR A 50 -2.34 -6.11 13.05
N ILE A 51 -1.20 -5.49 13.29
CA ILE A 51 0.05 -6.20 13.62
C ILE A 51 0.45 -5.88 15.04
N LYS A 52 0.58 -6.92 15.86
CA LYS A 52 1.09 -6.78 17.22
C LYS A 52 2.57 -6.43 17.20
N ILE A 53 2.93 -5.37 17.90
CA ILE A 53 4.31 -4.89 18.03
C ILE A 53 4.76 -5.04 19.49
N ASP A 54 6.09 -5.08 19.71
CA ASP A 54 6.68 -5.15 21.04
C ASP A 54 6.26 -3.94 21.91
N GLU A 55 6.12 -4.16 23.22
CA GLU A 55 5.69 -3.12 24.17
C GLU A 55 6.65 -1.92 24.21
N SER A 56 7.93 -2.15 23.94
CA SER A 56 8.96 -1.11 23.91
C SER A 56 8.90 -0.22 22.67
N VAL A 57 8.17 -0.64 21.61
CA VAL A 57 8.03 0.11 20.37
C VAL A 57 6.99 1.23 20.54
N ILE A 58 7.39 2.45 20.26
CA ILE A 58 6.52 3.64 20.38
C ILE A 58 5.86 3.94 19.03
N ILE A 59 4.54 4.14 19.03
CA ILE A 59 3.82 4.74 17.93
C ILE A 59 3.97 6.25 18.08
N THR A 60 4.54 6.93 17.07
CA THR A 60 4.68 8.39 17.14
C THR A 60 3.31 9.07 17.12
N GLN A 61 3.20 10.22 17.77
CA GLN A 61 1.94 10.97 17.80
C GLN A 61 1.50 11.40 16.39
N GLU A 62 2.45 11.71 15.52
CA GLU A 62 2.19 12.07 14.12
C GLU A 62 1.54 10.90 13.37
N SER A 63 2.07 9.69 13.51
CA SER A 63 1.50 8.50 12.89
C SER A 63 0.13 8.16 13.46
N PHE A 64 -0.01 8.20 14.80
CA PHE A 64 -1.30 7.98 15.44
C PHE A 64 -2.36 8.97 14.94
N ASN A 65 -2.03 10.25 14.82
CA ASN A 65 -2.96 11.29 14.32
C ASN A 65 -3.41 11.05 12.87
N ILE A 66 -2.65 10.26 12.10
CA ILE A 66 -2.97 9.92 10.71
C ILE A 66 -3.90 8.70 10.67
N HIS A 67 -3.50 7.57 11.24
CA HIS A 67 -4.20 6.29 11.07
C HIS A 67 -5.09 5.90 12.26
N ASN A 68 -5.01 6.60 13.41
CA ASN A 68 -5.80 6.37 14.63
C ASN A 68 -5.67 4.94 15.22
N ILE A 69 -4.60 4.20 14.90
CA ILE A 69 -4.37 2.86 15.44
C ILE A 69 -3.65 2.99 16.78
N SER A 70 -4.36 2.70 17.85
CA SER A 70 -3.81 2.76 19.20
C SER A 70 -3.13 1.44 19.62
N ARG A 71 -2.36 1.49 20.71
CA ARG A 71 -1.77 0.30 21.32
C ARG A 71 -2.85 -0.73 21.70
N GLU A 72 -3.96 -0.28 22.26
CA GLU A 72 -5.07 -1.13 22.68
C GLU A 72 -5.67 -1.91 21.50
N ILE A 73 -5.75 -1.30 20.33
CA ILE A 73 -6.19 -1.99 19.10
C ILE A 73 -5.17 -3.08 18.74
N LEU A 74 -3.88 -2.78 18.76
CA LEU A 74 -2.84 -3.75 18.41
C LEU A 74 -2.77 -4.90 19.41
N ASP A 75 -2.99 -4.64 20.70
CA ASP A 75 -2.95 -5.66 21.74
C ASP A 75 -4.19 -6.58 21.69
N SER A 76 -5.36 -6.03 21.37
CA SER A 76 -6.63 -6.77 21.34
C SER A 76 -6.91 -7.48 20.02
N GLN A 77 -6.50 -6.89 18.88
CA GLN A 77 -6.85 -7.36 17.54
C GLN A 77 -5.62 -7.73 16.69
N GLY A 78 -4.42 -7.31 17.13
CA GLY A 78 -3.20 -7.52 16.37
C GLY A 78 -2.77 -8.99 16.33
N ILE A 79 -2.32 -9.41 15.16
CA ILE A 79 -1.72 -10.73 14.94
C ILE A 79 -0.19 -10.61 14.85
N ASN A 80 0.50 -11.72 14.94
CA ASN A 80 1.94 -11.76 14.69
C ASN A 80 2.24 -11.44 13.23
N ILE A 81 3.27 -10.62 12.98
CA ILE A 81 3.67 -10.17 11.64
C ILE A 81 4.13 -11.33 10.74
N VAL A 82 4.73 -12.39 11.32
CA VAL A 82 5.32 -13.50 10.55
C VAL A 82 4.29 -14.26 9.71
N PRO A 83 3.16 -14.75 10.25
CA PRO A 83 2.11 -15.36 9.43
C PRO A 83 1.51 -14.38 8.42
N ALA A 84 1.31 -13.09 8.79
CA ALA A 84 0.79 -12.09 7.87
C ALA A 84 1.71 -11.87 6.65
N LEU A 85 3.03 -11.77 6.87
CA LEU A 85 4.02 -11.66 5.78
C LEU A 85 4.09 -12.91 4.91
N LYS A 86 3.96 -14.10 5.49
CA LYS A 86 3.95 -15.36 4.72
C LYS A 86 2.75 -15.40 3.78
N GLU A 87 1.56 -15.09 4.29
CA GLU A 87 0.33 -15.05 3.49
C GLU A 87 0.38 -13.97 2.41
N PHE A 88 0.88 -12.78 2.74
CA PHE A 88 1.13 -11.71 1.77
C PHE A 88 2.08 -12.17 0.66
N ASN A 89 3.19 -12.81 1.01
CA ASN A 89 4.16 -13.33 0.06
C ASN A 89 3.59 -14.42 -0.85
N GLU A 90 2.64 -15.24 -0.38
CA GLU A 90 1.92 -16.19 -1.24
C GLU A 90 1.07 -15.45 -2.29
N CYS A 91 0.41 -14.36 -1.91
CA CYS A 91 -0.34 -13.50 -2.84
C CYS A 91 0.61 -12.81 -3.83
N LEU A 92 1.73 -12.29 -3.33
CA LEU A 92 2.77 -11.66 -4.13
C LEU A 92 3.38 -12.63 -5.17
N ASN A 93 3.55 -13.89 -4.81
CA ASN A 93 4.03 -14.91 -5.74
C ASN A 93 3.01 -15.22 -6.84
N LYS A 94 1.71 -15.19 -6.52
CA LYS A 94 0.59 -15.52 -7.42
C LYS A 94 0.16 -14.37 -8.33
N CYS A 95 0.50 -13.11 -8.00
CA CYS A 95 0.07 -11.96 -8.79
C CYS A 95 0.96 -11.75 -10.02
N ASP A 96 0.39 -11.11 -11.05
CA ASP A 96 1.10 -10.70 -12.27
C ASP A 96 1.76 -9.33 -12.10
N ILE A 97 1.13 -8.44 -11.32
CA ILE A 97 1.58 -7.08 -11.07
C ILE A 97 1.25 -6.66 -9.63
N VAL A 98 2.10 -5.84 -9.04
CA VAL A 98 1.83 -5.16 -7.77
C VAL A 98 1.50 -3.69 -7.99
N VAL A 99 0.55 -3.18 -7.24
CA VAL A 99 0.06 -1.81 -7.33
C VAL A 99 0.03 -1.17 -5.94
N GLY A 100 0.36 0.11 -5.85
CA GLY A 100 0.25 0.90 -4.63
C GLY A 100 0.27 2.39 -4.93
N HIS A 101 -0.20 3.19 -3.98
CA HIS A 101 -0.06 4.65 -4.05
C HIS A 101 1.18 5.07 -3.27
N ASN A 102 2.25 5.50 -3.94
CA ASN A 102 3.61 5.61 -3.41
C ASN A 102 4.24 4.24 -3.02
N ILE A 103 3.97 3.23 -3.80
CA ILE A 103 4.35 1.81 -3.59
C ILE A 103 5.78 1.59 -3.09
N SER A 104 6.71 2.49 -3.42
CA SER A 104 8.11 2.34 -3.02
C SER A 104 8.31 2.41 -1.50
N PHE A 105 7.44 3.12 -0.78
CA PHE A 105 7.47 3.21 0.68
C PHE A 105 7.05 1.87 1.30
N ASP A 106 5.85 1.40 0.97
CA ASP A 106 5.28 0.17 1.50
C ASP A 106 6.12 -1.06 1.14
N LYS A 107 6.60 -1.10 -0.09
CA LYS A 107 7.50 -2.16 -0.54
C LYS A 107 8.77 -2.25 0.31
N ARG A 108 9.39 -1.11 0.65
CA ARG A 108 10.57 -1.08 1.53
C ARG A 108 10.24 -1.55 2.94
N LEU A 109 9.09 -1.19 3.49
CA LEU A 109 8.62 -1.67 4.80
C LEU A 109 8.47 -3.18 4.82
N ILE A 110 7.82 -3.76 3.79
CA ILE A 110 7.73 -5.23 3.66
C ILE A 110 9.13 -5.88 3.57
N PHE A 111 10.08 -5.27 2.83
CA PHE A 111 11.45 -5.77 2.78
C PHE A 111 12.11 -5.78 4.16
N VAL A 112 11.99 -4.67 4.91
CA VAL A 112 12.59 -4.54 6.23
C VAL A 112 11.97 -5.52 7.22
N GLU A 113 10.65 -5.70 7.21
CA GLU A 113 9.98 -6.68 8.07
C GLU A 113 10.36 -8.12 7.69
N CYS A 114 10.41 -8.44 6.41
CA CYS A 114 10.92 -9.73 5.97
C CYS A 114 12.36 -9.97 6.43
N PHE A 115 13.21 -8.94 6.39
CA PHE A 115 14.60 -9.02 6.86
C PHE A 115 14.70 -9.16 8.39
N ARG A 116 13.84 -8.43 9.17
CA ARG A 116 13.76 -8.57 10.64
C ARG A 116 13.48 -10.00 11.07
N HIS A 117 12.58 -10.67 10.33
CA HIS A 117 12.05 -11.98 10.67
C HIS A 117 12.65 -13.13 9.85
N ASN A 118 13.70 -12.86 9.07
CA ASN A 118 14.37 -13.85 8.21
C ASN A 118 13.39 -14.57 7.25
N ILE A 119 12.46 -13.81 6.66
CA ILE A 119 11.47 -14.28 5.70
C ILE A 119 11.92 -13.90 4.29
N LYS A 120 11.83 -14.84 3.35
CA LYS A 120 12.09 -14.57 1.93
C LYS A 120 10.98 -13.66 1.38
N GLN A 121 11.36 -12.61 0.64
CA GLN A 121 10.44 -11.75 -0.10
C GLN A 121 10.37 -12.18 -1.59
N TYR A 122 9.30 -11.82 -2.29
CA TYR A 122 9.06 -12.22 -3.67
C TYR A 122 8.90 -11.05 -4.67
N PHE A 123 9.21 -9.83 -4.27
CA PHE A 123 9.29 -8.69 -5.21
C PHE A 123 10.43 -8.85 -6.21
N THR A 124 11.44 -9.59 -5.84
CA THR A 124 12.58 -9.93 -6.69
C THR A 124 12.90 -11.40 -6.53
N GLN A 125 13.02 -12.10 -7.64
CA GLN A 125 13.37 -13.51 -7.69
C GLN A 125 14.56 -13.71 -8.61
N PHE A 126 15.31 -14.78 -8.40
CA PHE A 126 16.35 -15.23 -9.32
C PHE A 126 15.84 -16.46 -10.05
N ILE A 127 15.71 -16.37 -11.37
CA ILE A 127 15.29 -17.47 -12.25
C ILE A 127 16.41 -17.64 -13.27
N ASN A 128 17.00 -18.84 -13.36
CA ASN A 128 18.13 -19.13 -14.24
C ASN A 128 19.29 -18.15 -14.10
N ASN A 129 19.63 -17.76 -12.86
CA ASN A 129 20.62 -16.75 -12.50
C ASN A 129 20.31 -15.31 -12.95
N GLU A 130 19.15 -15.04 -13.52
CA GLU A 130 18.69 -13.71 -13.85
C GLU A 130 17.83 -13.13 -12.73
N LYS A 131 18.07 -11.86 -12.42
CA LYS A 131 17.31 -11.11 -11.42
C LYS A 131 16.03 -10.57 -12.06
N ILE A 132 14.90 -11.16 -11.71
CA ILE A 132 13.58 -10.76 -12.21
C ILE A 132 12.84 -9.99 -11.12
N HIS A 133 12.40 -8.79 -11.47
CA HIS A 133 11.56 -7.97 -10.61
C HIS A 133 10.08 -8.22 -10.93
N LYS A 134 9.26 -8.29 -9.88
CA LYS A 134 7.81 -8.29 -10.04
C LYS A 134 7.40 -6.98 -10.73
N PRO A 135 6.60 -7.02 -11.80
CA PRO A 135 6.03 -5.81 -12.38
C PRO A 135 5.32 -4.96 -11.34
N GLU A 136 5.50 -3.64 -11.39
CA GLU A 136 4.88 -2.73 -10.42
C GLU A 136 4.27 -1.50 -11.10
N PHE A 137 3.20 -0.99 -10.51
CA PHE A 137 2.54 0.24 -10.93
C PHE A 137 2.32 1.15 -9.71
N CYS A 138 2.89 2.34 -9.74
CA CYS A 138 2.67 3.35 -8.72
C CYS A 138 1.61 4.34 -9.18
N THR A 139 0.41 4.28 -8.62
CA THR A 139 -0.67 5.20 -9.01
C THR A 139 -0.27 6.66 -8.82
N MET A 140 0.47 7.00 -7.75
CA MET A 140 0.96 8.36 -7.52
C MET A 140 1.86 8.85 -8.66
N LYS A 141 2.86 8.06 -9.06
CA LYS A 141 3.84 8.48 -10.08
C LYS A 141 3.26 8.44 -11.50
N ASN A 142 2.56 7.35 -11.83
CA ASN A 142 2.09 7.11 -13.19
C ASN A 142 0.90 7.99 -13.59
N THR A 143 0.21 8.63 -12.64
CA THR A 143 -0.91 9.53 -12.94
C THR A 143 -0.57 11.02 -12.75
N THR A 144 0.69 11.37 -12.46
CA THR A 144 1.12 12.77 -12.25
C THR A 144 0.75 13.66 -13.46
N GLU A 145 1.11 13.23 -14.67
CA GLU A 145 0.81 13.98 -15.89
C GLU A 145 -0.67 13.92 -16.31
N PHE A 146 -1.38 12.89 -15.88
CA PHE A 146 -2.84 12.80 -16.07
C PHE A 146 -3.58 13.79 -15.15
N CYS A 147 -3.17 13.88 -13.88
CA CYS A 147 -3.82 14.75 -12.90
C CYS A 147 -3.57 16.24 -13.14
N LYS A 148 -2.42 16.62 -13.73
CA LYS A 148 -2.04 18.02 -14.05
C LYS A 148 -2.22 18.99 -12.88
N LEU A 149 -1.85 18.56 -11.68
CA LEU A 149 -1.94 19.35 -10.46
C LEU A 149 -0.71 20.28 -10.38
N GLU A 150 -0.82 21.46 -10.96
CA GLU A 150 0.27 22.42 -11.03
C GLU A 150 0.67 22.99 -9.66
N ARG A 151 1.98 23.15 -9.47
CA ARG A 151 2.58 23.89 -8.36
C ARG A 151 3.78 24.70 -8.84
N LEU A 152 4.08 25.76 -8.09
CA LEU A 152 5.31 26.52 -8.26
C LEU A 152 6.42 25.92 -7.40
N SER A 153 7.58 25.71 -8.00
CA SER A 153 8.81 25.35 -7.31
C SER A 153 9.34 26.56 -6.52
N LYS A 154 10.35 26.34 -5.67
CA LYS A 154 11.08 27.42 -4.98
C LYS A 154 11.75 28.41 -5.95
N THR A 155 11.96 28.01 -7.20
CA THR A 155 12.55 28.82 -8.27
C THR A 155 11.49 29.38 -9.23
N ASN A 156 10.21 29.43 -8.81
CA ASN A 156 9.07 29.90 -9.59
C ASN A 156 8.83 29.16 -10.92
N GLN A 157 9.31 27.93 -11.06
CA GLN A 157 8.99 27.08 -12.21
C GLN A 157 7.72 26.30 -11.94
N VAL A 158 6.80 26.28 -12.89
CA VAL A 158 5.59 25.46 -12.83
C VAL A 158 5.97 23.99 -13.05
N TYR A 159 5.44 23.11 -12.22
CA TYR A 159 5.59 21.66 -12.37
C TYR A 159 4.32 20.94 -11.92
N ASN A 160 4.06 19.76 -12.47
CA ASN A 160 2.98 18.90 -12.01
C ASN A 160 3.41 18.17 -10.73
N LYS A 161 2.72 18.44 -9.61
CA LYS A 161 2.96 17.68 -8.38
C LYS A 161 2.35 16.27 -8.48
N MET A 162 2.95 15.32 -7.78
CA MET A 162 2.36 14.01 -7.57
C MET A 162 1.02 14.15 -6.81
N PRO A 163 -0.05 13.48 -7.29
CA PRO A 163 -1.35 13.53 -6.62
C PRO A 163 -1.33 12.80 -5.29
N LYS A 164 -2.14 13.25 -4.34
CA LYS A 164 -2.59 12.42 -3.22
C LYS A 164 -3.59 11.38 -3.74
N LEU A 165 -3.78 10.28 -3.02
CA LEU A 165 -4.77 9.26 -3.41
C LEU A 165 -6.19 9.85 -3.51
N SER A 166 -6.58 10.69 -2.57
CA SER A 166 -7.87 11.39 -2.58
C SER A 166 -8.04 12.34 -3.78
N GLU A 167 -6.96 13.01 -4.22
CA GLU A 167 -7.00 13.89 -5.40
C GLU A 167 -7.18 13.08 -6.69
N LEU A 168 -6.46 11.95 -6.81
CA LEU A 168 -6.60 11.04 -7.94
C LEU A 168 -8.00 10.42 -7.98
N TYR A 169 -8.50 9.97 -6.82
CA TYR A 169 -9.84 9.39 -6.72
C TYR A 169 -10.92 10.39 -7.14
N ALA A 170 -10.90 11.61 -6.60
CA ALA A 170 -11.87 12.65 -6.95
C ALA A 170 -11.85 13.00 -8.44
N LEU A 171 -10.69 12.93 -9.09
CA LEU A 171 -10.56 13.19 -10.53
C LEU A 171 -11.15 12.04 -11.38
N LEU A 172 -10.93 10.79 -10.97
CA LEU A 172 -11.43 9.63 -11.71
C LEU A 172 -12.91 9.34 -11.45
N PHE A 173 -13.43 9.76 -10.29
CA PHE A 173 -14.79 9.53 -9.83
C PHE A 173 -15.43 10.83 -9.29
N PRO A 174 -15.66 11.82 -10.18
CA PRO A 174 -16.08 13.17 -9.74
C PRO A 174 -17.48 13.21 -9.12
N ASN A 175 -18.30 12.19 -9.33
CA ASN A 175 -19.66 12.10 -8.77
C ASN A 175 -19.73 11.27 -7.48
N ASP A 176 -18.64 10.62 -7.08
CA ASP A 176 -18.61 9.76 -5.91
C ASP A 176 -18.03 10.53 -4.72
N PRO A 177 -18.61 10.40 -3.52
CA PRO A 177 -18.02 10.98 -2.32
C PRO A 177 -16.69 10.28 -2.01
N LEU A 178 -15.77 11.01 -1.37
CA LEU A 178 -14.58 10.39 -0.80
C LEU A 178 -14.99 9.46 0.35
N PRO A 179 -14.37 8.27 0.46
CA PRO A 179 -14.56 7.41 1.62
C PRO A 179 -14.25 8.13 2.94
N LYS A 180 -14.99 7.81 4.01
CA LYS A 180 -14.88 8.54 5.29
C LYS A 180 -13.58 8.22 6.05
N ASP A 181 -13.13 6.97 5.98
CA ASP A 181 -12.01 6.46 6.78
C ASP A 181 -10.69 6.45 5.98
N LEU A 182 -10.36 7.60 5.37
CA LEU A 182 -9.04 7.82 4.76
C LEU A 182 -7.94 7.58 5.81
N HIS A 183 -6.80 7.03 5.37
CA HIS A 183 -5.70 6.58 6.23
C HIS A 183 -6.03 5.34 7.07
N ASN A 184 -7.02 4.56 6.67
CA ASN A 184 -7.14 3.16 7.00
C ASN A 184 -6.58 2.38 5.80
N SER A 185 -5.54 1.59 6.00
CA SER A 185 -4.84 0.96 4.87
C SER A 185 -5.75 0.09 4.00
N LEU A 186 -6.83 -0.51 4.54
CA LEU A 186 -7.78 -1.27 3.73
C LEU A 186 -8.59 -0.36 2.77
N ILE A 187 -9.02 0.80 3.24
CA ILE A 187 -9.74 1.78 2.42
C ILE A 187 -8.80 2.34 1.34
N ASP A 188 -7.56 2.66 1.71
CA ASP A 188 -6.55 3.17 0.77
C ASP A 188 -6.19 2.11 -0.29
N VAL A 189 -6.13 0.83 0.07
CA VAL A 189 -5.97 -0.29 -0.88
C VAL A 189 -7.16 -0.38 -1.84
N ALA A 190 -8.41 -0.30 -1.33
CA ALA A 190 -9.61 -0.35 -2.17
C ALA A 190 -9.68 0.83 -3.13
N MET A 191 -9.41 2.05 -2.64
CA MET A 191 -9.32 3.26 -3.48
C MET A 191 -8.23 3.14 -4.55
N THR A 192 -7.05 2.64 -4.16
CA THR A 192 -5.91 2.45 -5.08
C THR A 192 -6.24 1.44 -6.16
N LEU A 193 -6.88 0.31 -5.82
CA LEU A 193 -7.35 -0.68 -6.79
C LEU A 193 -8.36 -0.07 -7.76
N ARG A 194 -9.35 0.64 -7.24
CA ARG A 194 -10.40 1.29 -8.04
C ARG A 194 -9.80 2.31 -9.00
N CYS A 195 -8.90 3.17 -8.52
CA CYS A 195 -8.16 4.15 -9.34
C CYS A 195 -7.31 3.46 -10.42
N TYR A 196 -6.58 2.40 -10.05
CA TYR A 196 -5.76 1.65 -11.00
C TYR A 196 -6.60 1.04 -12.14
N VAL A 197 -7.67 0.33 -11.80
CA VAL A 197 -8.53 -0.33 -12.79
C VAL A 197 -9.24 0.69 -13.67
N LYS A 198 -9.70 1.80 -13.10
CA LYS A 198 -10.30 2.89 -13.86
C LYS A 198 -9.32 3.55 -14.82
N TYR A 199 -8.12 3.88 -14.32
CA TYR A 199 -7.11 4.57 -15.11
C TYR A 199 -6.55 3.70 -16.25
N VAL A 200 -6.25 2.43 -15.98
CA VAL A 200 -5.58 1.54 -16.95
C VAL A 200 -6.57 0.85 -17.90
N TYR A 201 -7.74 0.45 -17.39
CA TYR A 201 -8.69 -0.38 -18.16
C TYR A 201 -10.01 0.34 -18.48
N ASN A 202 -10.20 1.55 -17.96
CA ASN A 202 -11.46 2.30 -18.04
C ASN A 202 -12.68 1.50 -17.53
N LYS A 203 -12.46 0.66 -16.51
CA LYS A 203 -13.48 -0.16 -15.83
C LYS A 203 -13.61 0.28 -14.37
N ASP A 204 -14.72 -0.09 -13.73
CA ASP A 204 -14.88 0.06 -12.29
C ASP A 204 -14.90 -1.32 -11.61
N VAL A 205 -14.41 -1.39 -10.38
CA VAL A 205 -14.40 -2.61 -9.57
C VAL A 205 -15.59 -2.68 -8.61
N ILE A 206 -16.42 -1.63 -8.57
CA ILE A 206 -17.56 -1.52 -7.64
C ILE A 206 -18.63 -2.60 -7.89
N ASP A 207 -18.67 -3.19 -9.09
CA ASP A 207 -19.53 -4.32 -9.41
C ASP A 207 -19.15 -5.61 -8.66
N ASN A 208 -17.97 -5.64 -8.02
CA ASN A 208 -17.57 -6.71 -7.11
C ASN A 208 -18.13 -6.43 -5.72
N SER A 209 -19.08 -7.26 -5.27
CA SER A 209 -19.78 -7.08 -3.99
C SER A 209 -18.86 -7.00 -2.77
N ASN A 210 -17.74 -7.73 -2.79
CA ASN A 210 -16.77 -7.72 -1.69
C ASN A 210 -15.96 -6.42 -1.62
N ILE A 211 -15.77 -5.73 -2.74
CA ILE A 211 -15.06 -4.46 -2.82
C ILE A 211 -16.02 -3.30 -2.59
N ASN A 212 -17.24 -3.39 -3.13
CA ASN A 212 -18.26 -2.36 -2.98
C ASN A 212 -18.59 -2.04 -1.51
N ILE A 213 -18.53 -3.04 -0.64
CA ILE A 213 -18.80 -2.89 0.81
C ILE A 213 -17.77 -1.95 1.50
N LEU A 214 -16.64 -1.66 0.86
CA LEU A 214 -15.59 -0.80 1.38
C LEU A 214 -15.78 0.69 1.02
N PHE A 215 -16.78 1.01 0.21
CA PHE A 215 -17.16 2.35 -0.23
C PHE A 215 -18.55 2.71 0.28
#